data_ba69403344c6c6f1138720367c869087
#
_entry.id   ba69403344c6c6f1138720367c869087
#
_cell.length_a   1.000
_cell.length_b   1.000
_cell.length_c   1.000
_cell.angle_alpha   90.00
_cell.angle_beta   90.00
_cell.angle_gamma   90.00
#
_symmetry.space_group_name_H-M   'P 1'
#
loop_
_entity.id
_entity.type
_entity.pdbx_description
1 polymer ?
#
loop_
_entity_poly.entity_id
_entity_poly.type
_entity_poly.pdbx_seq_one_letter_code
_entity_poly.pdbx_strand_id
1 'polypeptide(L)'
;MAKVATAWGIDIGQCAFKALRCSRDSANPSKIVATAFDYIEYPKILTQPEADPEELVHEALKLFLSRNDVRGASIAVSVSGQSGLARFIKLPPVETKKIPDIVR
;
A
#
# COMPACT_ATOMS: atom_id res chain seq x y z
N MET A 1 -11.90 -12.22 -23.32
CA MET A 1 -10.74 -11.31 -23.44
C MET A 1 -10.03 -11.24 -22.10
N ALA A 2 -8.73 -11.47 -22.10
CA ALA A 2 -7.97 -11.41 -20.87
C ALA A 2 -7.83 -9.95 -20.38
N LYS A 3 -8.09 -9.72 -19.11
CA LYS A 3 -7.84 -8.42 -18.51
C LYS A 3 -6.35 -8.16 -18.39
N VAL A 4 -5.93 -6.94 -18.68
CA VAL A 4 -4.56 -6.53 -18.39
C VAL A 4 -4.37 -6.52 -16.87
N ALA A 5 -3.29 -7.13 -16.40
CA ALA A 5 -2.99 -7.16 -14.97
C ALA A 5 -2.72 -5.76 -14.47
N THR A 6 -3.36 -5.40 -13.38
CA THR A 6 -3.24 -4.09 -12.76
C THR A 6 -2.76 -4.25 -11.32
N ALA A 7 -1.89 -3.37 -10.89
CA ALA A 7 -1.39 -3.37 -9.51
C ALA A 7 -1.37 -1.96 -8.95
N TRP A 8 -1.69 -1.84 -7.67
CA TRP A 8 -1.51 -0.61 -6.90
C TRP A 8 -0.33 -0.77 -5.97
N GLY A 9 0.59 0.18 -6.01
CA GLY A 9 1.62 0.32 -4.98
C GLY A 9 1.19 1.44 -4.05
N ILE A 10 1.12 1.15 -2.75
CA ILE A 10 0.69 2.11 -1.74
C ILE A 10 1.83 2.34 -0.78
N ASP A 11 2.20 3.60 -0.59
CA ASP A 11 3.22 3.99 0.37
C ASP A 11 2.57 4.81 1.47
N ILE A 12 2.55 4.25 2.67
CA ILE A 12 2.03 4.93 3.86
C ILE A 12 3.20 5.65 4.51
N GLY A 13 3.43 6.89 4.05
CA GLY A 13 4.52 7.70 4.58
C GLY A 13 4.15 8.40 5.87
N GLN A 14 5.08 9.17 6.42
CA GLN A 14 4.85 9.92 7.66
C GLN A 14 3.96 11.14 7.47
N CYS A 15 4.03 11.75 6.31
CA CYS A 15 3.31 13.00 6.01
C CYS A 15 2.16 12.79 5.06
N ALA A 16 2.19 11.72 4.28
CA ALA A 16 1.21 11.52 3.22
C ALA A 16 1.06 10.06 2.86
N PHE A 17 -0.13 9.75 2.39
CA PHE A 17 -0.49 8.48 1.79
C PHE A 17 -0.31 8.65 0.27
N LYS A 18 0.45 7.77 -0.34
CA LYS A 18 0.75 7.85 -1.78
C LYS A 18 0.41 6.53 -2.44
N ALA A 19 -0.15 6.60 -3.63
CA ALA A 19 -0.54 5.41 -4.36
C ALA A 19 -0.28 5.59 -5.85
N LEU A 20 0.17 4.50 -6.47
CA LEU A 20 0.45 4.48 -7.90
C LEU A 20 -0.14 3.21 -8.49
N ARG A 21 -0.97 3.36 -9.52
CA ARG A 21 -1.49 2.21 -10.26
C ARG A 21 -0.62 1.99 -11.48
N CYS A 22 -0.25 0.73 -11.69
CA CYS A 22 0.55 0.33 -12.84
C CYS A 22 -0.11 -0.84 -13.56
N SER A 23 0.13 -0.91 -14.86
CA SER A 23 -0.30 -2.05 -15.66
C SER A 23 0.71 -2.28 -16.77
N ARG A 24 0.63 -3.47 -17.39
CA ARG A 24 1.46 -3.74 -18.55
C ARG A 24 0.91 -3.00 -19.75
N ASP A 25 1.82 -2.50 -20.59
CA ASP A 25 1.43 -1.88 -21.85
C ASP A 25 0.76 -2.93 -22.74
N SER A 26 -0.39 -2.58 -23.29
CA SER A 26 -1.12 -3.49 -24.19
C SER A 26 -0.35 -3.80 -25.48
N ALA A 27 0.45 -2.84 -25.95
CA ALA A 27 1.25 -3.02 -27.18
C ALA A 27 2.58 -3.70 -26.90
N ASN A 28 3.14 -3.55 -25.68
CA ASN A 28 4.41 -4.15 -25.32
C ASN A 28 4.32 -4.68 -23.87
N PRO A 29 3.99 -5.98 -23.68
CA PRO A 29 3.77 -6.52 -22.35
C PRO A 29 4.99 -6.51 -21.42
N SER A 30 6.20 -6.31 -21.96
CA SER A 30 7.39 -6.18 -21.11
C SER A 30 7.51 -4.79 -20.49
N LYS A 31 6.71 -3.83 -20.93
CA LYS A 31 6.73 -2.46 -20.43
C LYS A 31 5.63 -2.25 -19.40
N ILE A 32 5.99 -1.64 -18.30
CA ILE A 32 5.05 -1.29 -17.24
C ILE A 32 4.76 0.20 -17.30
N VAL A 33 3.49 0.56 -17.26
CA VAL A 33 3.04 1.94 -17.41
C VAL A 33 2.26 2.35 -16.16
N ALA A 34 2.57 3.52 -15.64
CA ALA A 34 1.76 4.13 -14.57
C ALA A 34 0.47 4.67 -15.18
N THR A 35 -0.67 4.26 -14.64
CA THR A 35 -1.97 4.61 -15.20
C THR A 35 -2.81 5.52 -14.30
N ALA A 36 -2.47 5.63 -13.02
CA ALA A 36 -3.13 6.53 -12.11
C ALA A 36 -2.25 6.74 -10.87
N PHE A 37 -2.48 7.82 -10.17
CA PHE A 37 -1.83 8.03 -8.87
C PHE A 37 -2.79 8.77 -7.94
N ASP A 38 -2.52 8.68 -6.65
CA ASP A 38 -3.22 9.47 -5.65
C ASP A 38 -2.22 9.90 -4.57
N TYR A 39 -2.41 11.11 -4.07
CA TYR A 39 -1.58 11.68 -3.02
C TYR A 39 -2.51 12.31 -2.01
N ILE A 40 -2.43 11.86 -0.77
CA ILE A 40 -3.28 12.35 0.30
C ILE A 40 -2.39 12.75 1.47
N GLU A 41 -2.29 14.04 1.70
CA GLU A 41 -1.51 14.57 2.80
C GLU A 41 -2.33 14.46 4.09
N TYR A 42 -1.69 13.98 5.17
CA TYR A 42 -2.38 13.92 6.45
C TYR A 42 -2.45 15.32 7.06
N PRO A 43 -3.48 15.60 7.86
CA PRO A 43 -3.54 16.89 8.58
C PRO A 43 -2.43 17.05 9.61
N LYS A 44 -1.83 15.94 10.06
CA LYS A 44 -0.71 15.94 11.00
C LYS A 44 0.32 14.92 10.57
N ILE A 45 1.59 15.14 10.95
CA ILE A 45 2.63 14.13 10.74
C ILE A 45 2.37 12.97 11.70
N LEU A 46 2.50 11.74 11.22
CA LEU A 46 2.16 10.55 12.01
C LEU A 46 2.97 10.41 13.30
N THR A 47 4.17 10.99 13.33
CA THR A 47 5.05 10.91 14.50
C THR A 47 4.81 12.00 15.53
N GLN A 48 3.91 12.94 15.29
CA GLN A 48 3.59 13.98 16.27
C GLN A 48 2.88 13.37 17.48
N PRO A 49 3.19 13.86 18.70
CA PRO A 49 2.61 13.29 19.92
C PRO A 49 1.09 13.32 19.96
N GLU A 50 0.47 14.36 19.39
CA GLU A 50 -1.00 14.50 19.39
C GLU A 50 -1.66 13.77 18.24
N ALA A 51 -0.88 13.16 17.35
CA ALA A 51 -1.42 12.44 16.20
C ALA A 51 -1.84 11.02 16.59
N ASP A 52 -2.96 10.56 16.03
CA ASP A 52 -3.35 9.15 16.07
C ASP A 52 -3.03 8.56 14.71
N PRO A 53 -1.89 7.86 14.56
CA PRO A 53 -1.49 7.35 13.25
C PRO A 53 -2.51 6.41 12.63
N GLU A 54 -3.13 5.57 13.45
CA GLU A 54 -4.11 4.62 12.96
C GLU A 54 -5.33 5.33 12.36
N GLU A 55 -5.82 6.35 13.04
CA GLU A 55 -6.95 7.13 12.56
C GLU A 55 -6.59 7.91 11.28
N LEU A 56 -5.41 8.55 11.25
CA LEU A 56 -4.98 9.33 10.10
C LEU A 56 -4.83 8.46 8.86
N VAL A 57 -4.23 7.28 9.00
CA VAL A 57 -4.07 6.35 7.90
C VAL A 57 -5.44 5.81 7.47
N HIS A 58 -6.31 5.51 8.42
CA HIS A 58 -7.64 5.01 8.11
C HIS A 58 -8.45 6.03 7.30
N GLU A 59 -8.40 7.30 7.68
CA GLU A 59 -9.09 8.36 6.95
C GLU A 59 -8.52 8.54 5.55
N ALA A 60 -7.19 8.48 5.41
CA ALA A 60 -6.55 8.57 4.10
C ALA A 60 -6.95 7.39 3.22
N LEU A 61 -6.98 6.19 3.78
CA LEU A 61 -7.38 4.99 3.04
C LEU A 61 -8.84 5.08 2.59
N LYS A 62 -9.72 5.56 3.45
CA LYS A 62 -11.13 5.76 3.09
C LYS A 62 -11.26 6.74 1.93
N LEU A 63 -10.53 7.84 1.98
CA LEU A 63 -10.56 8.84 0.92
C LEU A 63 -10.02 8.25 -0.39
N PHE A 64 -8.91 7.51 -0.32
CA PHE A 64 -8.34 6.83 -1.47
C PHE A 64 -9.36 5.89 -2.12
N LEU A 65 -10.02 5.07 -1.32
CA LEU A 65 -10.99 4.09 -1.82
C LEU A 65 -12.25 4.76 -2.38
N SER A 66 -12.58 5.95 -1.91
CA SER A 66 -13.70 6.70 -2.45
C SER A 66 -13.41 7.28 -3.84
N ARG A 67 -12.13 7.47 -4.16
CA ARG A 67 -11.71 8.08 -5.42
C ARG A 67 -11.21 7.06 -6.45
N ASN A 68 -10.87 5.86 -6.01
CA ASN A 68 -10.21 4.88 -6.87
C ASN A 68 -10.84 3.51 -6.73
N ASP A 69 -10.98 2.82 -7.85
CA ASP A 69 -11.48 1.44 -7.86
C ASP A 69 -10.28 0.49 -7.82
N VAL A 70 -10.17 -0.27 -6.74
CA VAL A 70 -9.06 -1.20 -6.56
C VAL A 70 -9.47 -2.66 -6.80
N ARG A 71 -10.72 -2.90 -7.18
CA ARG A 71 -11.22 -4.27 -7.37
C ARG A 71 -10.48 -4.94 -8.52
N GLY A 72 -10.09 -6.20 -8.31
CA GLY A 72 -9.40 -6.98 -9.30
C GLY A 72 -7.92 -6.66 -9.46
N ALA A 73 -7.39 -5.71 -8.70
CA ALA A 73 -5.98 -5.35 -8.77
C ALA A 73 -5.21 -6.00 -7.65
N SER A 74 -3.93 -6.28 -7.90
CA SER A 74 -3.00 -6.65 -6.85
C SER A 74 -2.59 -5.41 -6.08
N ILE A 75 -2.35 -5.54 -4.77
CA ILE A 75 -1.99 -4.41 -3.94
C ILE A 75 -0.73 -4.74 -3.15
N ALA A 76 0.26 -3.86 -3.24
CA ALA A 76 1.47 -3.91 -2.43
C ALA A 76 1.52 -2.65 -1.57
N VAL A 77 1.85 -2.83 -0.29
CA VAL A 77 1.87 -1.72 0.67
C VAL A 77 3.24 -1.63 1.31
N SER A 78 3.76 -0.42 1.41
CA SER A 78 4.96 -0.15 2.20
C SER A 78 4.63 0.85 3.30
N VAL A 79 5.35 0.74 4.40
CA VAL A 79 5.21 1.68 5.52
C VAL A 79 6.57 2.26 5.85
N SER A 80 6.57 3.47 6.40
CA SER A 80 7.79 4.12 6.86
C SER A 80 8.41 3.31 8.00
N GLY A 81 9.74 3.16 7.99
CA GLY A 81 10.44 2.49 9.07
C GLY A 81 10.29 3.18 10.43
N GLN A 82 9.97 4.47 10.43
CA GLN A 82 9.71 5.21 11.66
C GLN A 82 8.28 5.05 12.13
N SER A 83 7.34 4.78 11.23
CA SER A 83 5.94 4.51 11.59
C SER A 83 5.74 3.08 12.06
N GLY A 84 6.57 2.18 11.58
CA GLY A 84 6.52 0.79 11.96
C GLY A 84 7.56 0.48 13.01
N LEU A 85 7.16 -0.26 14.03
CA LEU A 85 8.13 -0.83 14.96
C LEU A 85 8.82 -1.98 14.25
N ALA A 86 10.13 -1.85 14.06
CA ALA A 86 10.92 -2.97 13.57
C ALA A 86 10.95 -4.01 14.68
N ARG A 87 10.28 -5.12 14.48
CA ARG A 87 10.28 -6.23 15.42
C ARG A 87 10.90 -7.44 14.76
N PHE A 88 11.84 -8.04 15.44
CA PHE A 88 12.30 -9.35 15.03
C PHE A 88 11.30 -10.38 15.51
N ILE A 89 10.57 -10.95 14.56
CA ILE A 89 9.61 -12.00 14.88
C ILE A 89 10.30 -13.32 14.68
N LYS A 90 10.46 -14.08 15.78
CA LYS A 90 10.99 -15.41 15.69
C LYS A 90 9.84 -16.34 15.34
N LEU A 91 9.79 -16.73 14.08
CA LEU A 91 8.73 -17.61 13.60
C LEU A 91 9.03 -19.05 13.99
N PRO A 92 7.99 -19.84 14.32
CA PRO A 92 8.17 -21.28 14.47
C PRO A 92 8.58 -21.88 13.13
N PRO A 93 9.20 -23.09 13.13
CA PRO A 93 9.59 -23.73 11.89
C PRO A 93 8.34 -24.16 11.11
N VAL A 94 7.97 -23.35 10.13
CA VAL A 94 6.81 -23.58 9.26
C VAL A 94 7.24 -23.49 7.82
N GLU A 95 6.42 -24.06 6.94
CA GLU A 95 6.64 -23.91 5.51
C GLU A 95 6.53 -22.44 5.11
N THR A 96 7.36 -22.02 4.17
CA THR A 96 7.39 -20.62 3.73
C THR A 96 6.02 -20.10 3.31
N LYS A 97 5.21 -20.94 2.68
CA LYS A 97 3.87 -20.54 2.24
C LYS A 97 2.91 -20.18 3.38
N LYS A 98 3.22 -20.59 4.61
CA LYS A 98 2.39 -20.30 5.79
C LYS A 98 2.83 -19.03 6.52
N ILE A 99 3.97 -18.47 6.17
CA ILE A 99 4.50 -17.29 6.84
C ILE A 99 3.56 -16.08 6.76
N PRO A 100 2.93 -15.77 5.61
CA PRO A 100 2.00 -14.65 5.55
C PRO A 100 0.83 -14.76 6.51
N ASP A 101 0.35 -15.99 6.76
CA ASP A 101 -0.77 -16.20 7.68
C ASP A 101 -0.37 -15.99 9.13
N ILE A 102 0.89 -16.26 9.47
CA ILE A 102 1.40 -16.10 10.82
C ILE A 102 1.68 -14.62 11.13
N VAL A 103 2.15 -13.86 10.13
CA VAL A 103 2.58 -12.48 10.31
C VAL A 103 1.43 -11.48 10.22
N ARG A 104 0.32 -11.87 9.67
CA ARG A 104 -0.86 -11.01 9.56
C ARG A 104 -1.36 -10.51 10.89
#